data_9b3166488251843840fc6fff69f436b5
#
_entry.id   9b3166488251843840fc6fff69f436b5
#
_cell.length_a   1.000
_cell.length_b   1.000
_cell.length_c   1.000
_cell.angle_alpha   90.00
_cell.angle_beta   90.00
_cell.angle_gamma   90.00
#
_symmetry.space_group_name_H-M   'P 1'
#
loop_
_entity.id
_entity.type
_entity.pdbx_description
1 polymer ?
#
loop_
_entity_poly.entity_id
_entity_poly.type
_entity_poly.pdbx_seq_one_letter_code
_entity_poly.pdbx_strand_id
1 'polypeptide(L)'
;MDTGKSALGLDGNVAAALGYPISVIAIISLVMEKENRFVKFHAVQSLLLHAVVIIVGIGLAIIFMIIGIIFGLAASAGGGSAAGGLAGLFGLLSFLIWIVILLAFVGGLIMSAVKAYQGEKFMLPMIGSLADKWTK
;
A
#
# COMPACT_ATOMS: atom_id res chain seq x y z
N MET A 1 -16.17 -17.20 -12.25
CA MET A 1 -15.02 -17.86 -12.90
C MET A 1 -14.48 -18.88 -11.92
N ASP A 2 -14.17 -20.07 -12.38
CA ASP A 2 -13.52 -21.06 -11.49
C ASP A 2 -12.07 -20.64 -11.28
N THR A 3 -11.74 -20.23 -10.05
CA THR A 3 -10.38 -19.79 -9.67
C THR A 3 -9.56 -20.94 -9.05
N GLY A 4 -10.11 -22.15 -9.06
CA GLY A 4 -9.50 -23.32 -8.47
C GLY A 4 -9.39 -23.27 -6.93
N LYS A 5 -8.73 -24.25 -6.34
CA LYS A 5 -8.39 -24.26 -4.92
C LYS A 5 -7.00 -23.68 -4.69
N SER A 6 -6.85 -23.00 -3.57
CA SER A 6 -5.54 -22.53 -3.10
C SER A 6 -4.82 -23.61 -2.29
N ALA A 7 -3.52 -23.47 -2.12
CA ALA A 7 -2.73 -24.31 -1.23
C ALA A 7 -3.19 -24.26 0.24
N LEU A 8 -4.00 -23.27 0.62
CA LEU A 8 -4.63 -23.16 1.94
C LEU A 8 -5.94 -23.95 2.06
N GLY A 9 -6.37 -24.67 1.00
CA GLY A 9 -7.64 -25.39 0.97
C GLY A 9 -8.87 -24.50 0.74
N LEU A 10 -8.70 -23.18 0.64
CA LEU A 10 -9.76 -22.23 0.34
C LEU A 10 -10.02 -22.13 -1.18
N ASP A 11 -11.17 -21.60 -1.57
CA ASP A 11 -11.38 -21.23 -2.95
C ASP A 11 -10.39 -20.12 -3.35
N GLY A 12 -9.86 -20.20 -4.57
CA GLY A 12 -8.79 -19.31 -5.02
C GLY A 12 -9.14 -17.82 -4.92
N ASN A 13 -10.39 -17.45 -5.24
CA ASN A 13 -10.87 -16.09 -5.11
C ASN A 13 -10.93 -15.63 -3.64
N VAL A 14 -11.31 -16.51 -2.72
CA VAL A 14 -11.34 -16.22 -1.27
C VAL A 14 -9.93 -16.02 -0.72
N ALA A 15 -9.01 -16.94 -1.03
CA ALA A 15 -7.62 -16.84 -0.61
C ALA A 15 -6.95 -15.57 -1.15
N ALA A 16 -7.18 -15.26 -2.43
CA ALA A 16 -6.67 -14.06 -3.09
C ALA A 16 -7.23 -12.78 -2.46
N ALA A 17 -8.53 -12.72 -2.17
CA ALA A 17 -9.18 -11.56 -1.55
C ALA A 17 -8.67 -11.32 -0.12
N LEU A 18 -8.56 -12.36 0.69
CA LEU A 18 -8.08 -12.29 2.07
C LEU A 18 -6.60 -11.85 2.17
N GLY A 19 -5.81 -12.13 1.15
CA GLY A 19 -4.41 -11.69 1.08
C GLY A 19 -4.23 -10.18 1.09
N TYR A 20 -5.24 -9.38 0.73
CA TYR A 20 -5.11 -7.91 0.72
C TYR A 20 -5.20 -7.29 2.12
N PRO A 21 -6.23 -7.53 2.93
CA PRO A 21 -6.30 -6.97 4.28
C PRO A 21 -5.39 -7.70 5.27
N ILE A 22 -5.03 -8.95 4.98
CA ILE A 22 -4.24 -9.80 5.88
C ILE A 22 -2.95 -10.21 5.17
N SER A 23 -1.92 -9.37 5.25
CA SER A 23 -0.64 -9.58 4.57
C SER A 23 0.04 -10.91 4.90
N VAL A 24 -0.22 -11.46 6.10
CA VAL A 24 0.26 -12.81 6.48
C VAL A 24 -0.31 -13.90 5.57
N ILE A 25 -1.60 -13.79 5.19
CA ILE A 25 -2.20 -14.73 4.22
C ILE A 25 -1.53 -14.59 2.86
N ALA A 26 -1.22 -13.36 2.42
CA ALA A 26 -0.50 -13.14 1.18
C ALA A 26 0.91 -13.76 1.21
N ILE A 27 1.64 -13.63 2.32
CA ILE A 27 2.96 -14.25 2.49
C ILE A 27 2.86 -15.77 2.43
N ILE A 28 1.93 -16.37 3.18
CA ILE A 28 1.73 -17.82 3.19
C ILE A 28 1.33 -18.31 1.79
N SER A 29 0.40 -17.61 1.13
CA SER A 29 -0.02 -17.93 -0.23
C SER A 29 1.16 -17.85 -1.22
N LEU A 30 2.01 -16.82 -1.10
CA LEU A 30 3.19 -16.70 -1.96
C LEU A 30 4.16 -17.88 -1.81
N VAL A 31 4.37 -18.36 -0.58
CA VAL A 31 5.32 -19.44 -0.26
C VAL A 31 4.75 -20.81 -0.61
N MET A 32 3.47 -21.04 -0.29
CA MET A 32 2.85 -22.35 -0.43
C MET A 32 2.24 -22.60 -1.81
N GLU A 33 1.81 -21.54 -2.51
CA GLU A 33 1.12 -21.67 -3.77
C GLU A 33 2.09 -21.96 -4.92
N LYS A 34 1.96 -23.16 -5.51
CA LYS A 34 2.82 -23.57 -6.63
C LYS A 34 2.08 -23.58 -7.97
N GLU A 35 0.81 -23.90 -7.95
CA GLU A 35 0.03 -24.19 -9.16
C GLU A 35 -0.98 -23.10 -9.50
N ASN A 36 -1.63 -22.51 -8.49
CA ASN A 36 -2.67 -21.52 -8.70
C ASN A 36 -2.08 -20.12 -8.94
N ARG A 37 -1.84 -19.80 -10.22
CA ARG A 37 -1.29 -18.49 -10.63
C ARG A 37 -2.17 -17.31 -10.25
N PHE A 38 -3.49 -17.48 -10.14
CA PHE A 38 -4.41 -16.42 -9.75
C PHE A 38 -4.14 -16.01 -8.31
N VAL A 39 -4.08 -16.97 -7.39
CA VAL A 39 -3.79 -16.70 -5.97
C VAL A 39 -2.40 -16.09 -5.81
N LYS A 40 -1.41 -16.67 -6.49
CA LYS A 40 -0.02 -16.18 -6.44
C LYS A 40 0.11 -14.75 -6.95
N PHE A 41 -0.56 -14.40 -8.04
CA PHE A 41 -0.58 -13.05 -8.58
C PHE A 41 -1.12 -12.04 -7.55
N HIS A 42 -2.29 -12.33 -6.96
CA HIS A 42 -2.89 -11.44 -5.97
C HIS A 42 -2.07 -11.34 -4.68
N ALA A 43 -1.42 -12.43 -4.25
CA ALA A 43 -0.50 -12.43 -3.12
C ALA A 43 0.70 -11.50 -3.37
N VAL A 44 1.36 -11.63 -4.54
CA VAL A 44 2.47 -10.75 -4.92
C VAL A 44 2.02 -9.29 -5.02
N GLN A 45 0.89 -9.03 -5.68
CA GLN A 45 0.36 -7.67 -5.83
C GLN A 45 0.04 -7.03 -4.48
N SER A 46 -0.55 -7.78 -3.54
CA SER A 46 -0.82 -7.31 -2.18
C SER A 46 0.47 -6.94 -1.44
N LEU A 47 1.46 -7.82 -1.46
CA LEU A 47 2.74 -7.57 -0.78
C LEU A 47 3.50 -6.39 -1.39
N LEU A 48 3.48 -6.24 -2.71
CA LEU A 48 4.06 -5.07 -3.38
C LEU A 48 3.34 -3.78 -3.01
N LEU A 49 2.01 -3.80 -2.91
CA LEU A 49 1.24 -2.63 -2.48
C LEU A 49 1.63 -2.20 -1.08
N HIS A 50 1.73 -3.13 -0.13
CA HIS A 50 2.19 -2.84 1.23
C HIS A 50 3.63 -2.34 1.24
N ALA A 51 4.54 -2.98 0.51
CA ALA A 51 5.94 -2.58 0.44
C ALA A 51 6.10 -1.16 -0.12
N VAL A 52 5.40 -0.83 -1.21
CA VAL A 52 5.45 0.51 -1.81
C VAL A 52 4.95 1.57 -0.83
N VAL A 53 3.83 1.33 -0.15
CA VAL A 53 3.28 2.30 0.81
C VAL A 53 4.21 2.47 2.01
N ILE A 54 4.83 1.41 2.51
CA ILE A 54 5.80 1.49 3.60
C ILE A 54 7.04 2.29 3.16
N ILE A 55 7.63 1.99 2.00
CA ILE A 55 8.84 2.66 1.52
C ILE A 55 8.57 4.14 1.25
N VAL A 56 7.48 4.45 0.54
CA VAL A 56 7.08 5.84 0.25
C VAL A 56 6.74 6.57 1.55
N GLY A 57 6.01 5.91 2.46
CA GLY A 57 5.63 6.46 3.75
C GLY A 57 6.83 6.82 4.62
N ILE A 58 7.80 5.91 4.76
CA ILE A 58 9.05 6.18 5.51
C ILE A 58 9.83 7.32 4.86
N GLY A 59 9.98 7.32 3.53
CA GLY A 59 10.68 8.38 2.81
C GLY A 59 10.05 9.77 3.04
N LEU A 60 8.73 9.86 2.89
CA LEU A 60 8.00 11.11 3.16
C LEU A 60 8.06 11.53 4.62
N ALA A 61 7.95 10.59 5.56
CA ALA A 61 8.07 10.88 6.99
C ALA A 61 9.44 11.51 7.33
N ILE A 62 10.52 10.97 6.76
CA ILE A 62 11.86 11.53 6.94
C ILE A 62 11.96 12.94 6.37
N ILE A 63 11.46 13.15 5.14
CA ILE A 63 11.46 14.47 4.49
C ILE A 63 10.66 15.48 5.32
N PHE A 64 9.44 15.12 5.73
CA PHE A 64 8.58 16.00 6.52
C PHE A 64 9.17 16.30 7.89
N MET A 65 9.83 15.31 8.51
CA MET A 65 10.54 15.52 9.77
C MET A 65 11.68 16.53 9.62
N ILE A 66 12.52 16.39 8.59
CA ILE A 66 13.64 17.32 8.34
C ILE A 66 13.12 18.74 8.10
N ILE A 67 12.13 18.92 7.23
CA ILE A 67 11.54 20.22 6.93
C ILE A 67 10.87 20.82 8.18
N GLY A 68 10.16 19.99 8.97
CA GLY A 68 9.52 20.40 10.22
C GLY A 68 10.54 20.91 11.27
N ILE A 69 11.70 20.24 11.38
CA ILE A 69 12.80 20.68 12.24
C ILE A 69 13.33 22.05 11.78
N ILE A 70 13.55 22.22 10.48
CA ILE A 70 14.05 23.49 9.91
C ILE A 70 13.08 24.65 10.23
N PHE A 71 11.78 24.47 10.03
CA PHE A 71 10.78 25.46 10.38
C PHE A 71 10.67 25.73 11.87
N GLY A 72 10.79 24.66 12.71
CA GLY A 72 10.77 24.80 14.15
C GLY A 72 11.97 25.60 14.68
N LEU A 73 13.17 25.34 14.17
CA LEU A 73 14.38 26.08 14.50
C LEU A 73 14.30 27.53 14.03
N ALA A 74 13.81 27.78 12.83
CA ALA A 74 13.61 29.15 12.30
C ALA A 74 12.62 29.94 13.16
N ALA A 75 11.56 29.32 13.64
CA ALA A 75 10.57 29.96 14.49
C ALA A 75 11.15 30.29 15.88
N SER A 76 11.95 29.39 16.48
CA SER A 76 12.60 29.58 17.77
C SER A 76 13.75 30.60 17.72
N ALA A 77 14.41 30.77 16.57
CA ALA A 77 15.52 31.73 16.37
C ALA A 77 15.06 33.19 16.09
N GLY A 78 13.80 33.51 16.36
CA GLY A 78 13.27 34.88 16.21
C GLY A 78 12.55 35.14 14.90
N GLY A 79 12.18 34.11 14.14
CA GLY A 79 11.42 34.21 12.89
C GLY A 79 9.98 34.72 13.07
N GLY A 80 9.56 34.95 14.32
CA GLY A 80 8.28 35.56 14.67
C GLY A 80 7.05 34.80 14.15
N SER A 81 5.95 35.52 14.00
CA SER A 81 4.66 35.00 13.53
C SER A 81 4.71 34.42 12.12
N ALA A 82 5.58 34.95 11.25
CA ALA A 82 5.70 34.47 9.87
C ALA A 82 6.25 33.04 9.78
N ALA A 83 7.33 32.74 10.52
CA ALA A 83 7.90 31.38 10.56
C ALA A 83 6.92 30.37 11.20
N GLY A 84 6.21 30.77 12.24
CA GLY A 84 5.16 29.97 12.87
C GLY A 84 3.98 29.70 11.91
N GLY A 85 3.57 30.68 11.12
CA GLY A 85 2.55 30.54 10.09
C GLY A 85 2.96 29.55 8.99
N LEU A 86 4.21 29.64 8.51
CA LEU A 86 4.74 28.72 7.51
C LEU A 86 4.83 27.29 8.04
N ALA A 87 5.27 27.12 9.28
CA ALA A 87 5.31 25.81 9.93
C ALA A 87 3.90 25.20 10.05
N GLY A 88 2.91 25.98 10.43
CA GLY A 88 1.52 25.56 10.51
C GLY A 88 0.95 25.14 9.16
N LEU A 89 1.20 25.93 8.11
CA LEU A 89 0.78 25.63 6.75
C LEU A 89 1.46 24.34 6.24
N PHE A 90 2.74 24.18 6.49
CA PHE A 90 3.48 22.96 6.14
C PHE A 90 2.91 21.73 6.87
N GLY A 91 2.59 21.85 8.15
CA GLY A 91 1.96 20.79 8.93
C GLY A 91 0.60 20.38 8.35
N LEU A 92 -0.24 21.35 7.99
CA LEU A 92 -1.54 21.10 7.36
C LEU A 92 -1.39 20.38 6.00
N LEU A 93 -0.49 20.86 5.14
CA LEU A 93 -0.24 20.24 3.84
C LEU A 93 0.30 18.80 4.00
N SER A 94 1.22 18.59 4.92
CA SER A 94 1.75 17.25 5.24
C SER A 94 0.63 16.30 5.70
N PHE A 95 -0.25 16.79 6.58
CA PHE A 95 -1.40 16.02 7.05
C PHE A 95 -2.35 15.64 5.91
N LEU A 96 -2.66 16.58 5.00
CA LEU A 96 -3.50 16.30 3.84
C LEU A 96 -2.86 15.26 2.89
N ILE A 97 -1.54 15.34 2.68
CA ILE A 97 -0.82 14.34 1.88
C ILE A 97 -0.96 12.94 2.51
N TRP A 98 -0.82 12.83 3.84
CA TRP A 98 -1.00 11.55 4.53
C TRP A 98 -2.42 11.00 4.40
N ILE A 99 -3.44 11.85 4.46
CA ILE A 99 -4.83 11.43 4.24
C ILE A 99 -5.00 10.89 2.81
N VAL A 100 -4.47 11.58 1.80
CA VAL A 100 -4.56 11.13 0.41
C VAL A 100 -3.87 9.77 0.22
N ILE A 101 -2.68 9.59 0.77
CA ILE A 101 -1.95 8.30 0.71
C ILE A 101 -2.76 7.19 1.38
N LEU A 102 -3.31 7.46 2.57
CA LEU A 102 -4.13 6.50 3.30
C LEU A 102 -5.38 6.10 2.49
N LEU A 103 -6.09 7.07 1.93
CA LEU A 103 -7.29 6.81 1.14
C LEU A 103 -6.96 6.03 -0.15
N ALA A 104 -5.86 6.37 -0.83
CA ALA A 104 -5.40 5.65 -2.01
C ALA A 104 -5.00 4.20 -1.66
N PHE A 105 -4.32 4.00 -0.55
CA PHE A 105 -3.94 2.67 -0.07
C PHE A 105 -5.15 1.82 0.29
N VAL A 106 -6.03 2.33 1.15
CA VAL A 106 -7.24 1.62 1.57
C VAL A 106 -8.17 1.35 0.38
N GLY A 107 -8.35 2.34 -0.49
CA GLY A 107 -9.13 2.18 -1.72
C GLY A 107 -8.54 1.11 -2.65
N GLY A 108 -7.22 1.11 -2.81
CA GLY A 108 -6.50 0.08 -3.58
C GLY A 108 -6.64 -1.31 -2.99
N LEU A 109 -6.55 -1.46 -1.66
CA LEU A 109 -6.78 -2.73 -0.97
C LEU A 109 -8.21 -3.23 -1.18
N ILE A 110 -9.21 -2.39 -0.91
CA ILE A 110 -10.62 -2.77 -1.01
C ILE A 110 -10.96 -3.15 -2.46
N MET A 111 -10.60 -2.31 -3.42
CA MET A 111 -10.88 -2.57 -4.82
C MET A 111 -10.23 -3.87 -5.30
N SER A 112 -8.97 -4.09 -4.96
CA SER A 112 -8.25 -5.30 -5.33
C SER A 112 -8.82 -6.55 -4.65
N ALA A 113 -9.21 -6.46 -3.36
CA ALA A 113 -9.83 -7.56 -2.64
C ALA A 113 -11.21 -7.93 -3.24
N VAL A 114 -12.04 -6.93 -3.54
CA VAL A 114 -13.35 -7.15 -4.16
C VAL A 114 -13.20 -7.79 -5.55
N LYS A 115 -12.29 -7.28 -6.36
CA LYS A 115 -12.02 -7.84 -7.70
C LYS A 115 -11.46 -9.26 -7.63
N ALA A 116 -10.55 -9.52 -6.71
CA ALA A 116 -10.04 -10.87 -6.46
C ALA A 116 -11.17 -11.82 -6.03
N TYR A 117 -12.06 -11.38 -5.12
CA TYR A 117 -13.22 -12.18 -4.71
C TYR A 117 -14.17 -12.49 -5.88
N GLN A 118 -14.33 -11.56 -6.83
CA GLN A 118 -15.09 -11.77 -8.07
C GLN A 118 -14.41 -12.71 -9.07
N GLY A 119 -13.17 -13.16 -8.78
CA GLY A 119 -12.38 -14.00 -9.69
C GLY A 119 -11.72 -13.21 -10.81
N GLU A 120 -11.64 -11.88 -10.70
CA GLU A 120 -11.04 -11.03 -11.71
C GLU A 120 -9.56 -10.75 -11.41
N LYS A 121 -8.71 -10.92 -12.42
CA LYS A 121 -7.31 -10.51 -12.34
C LYS A 121 -7.17 -9.01 -12.52
N PHE A 122 -7.51 -8.25 -11.48
CA PHE A 122 -7.40 -6.81 -11.47
C PHE A 122 -5.95 -6.37 -11.23
N MET A 123 -5.39 -5.61 -12.17
CA MET A 123 -4.01 -5.10 -12.07
C MET A 123 -4.02 -3.66 -11.57
N LEU A 124 -3.43 -3.42 -10.40
CA LEU A 124 -3.14 -2.06 -9.94
C LEU A 124 -2.13 -1.37 -10.87
N PRO A 125 -2.27 -0.07 -11.13
CA PRO A 125 -1.30 0.68 -11.93
C PRO A 125 0.14 0.46 -11.42
N MET A 126 1.09 0.22 -12.33
CA MET A 126 2.50 -0.07 -12.08
C MET A 126 2.77 -1.36 -11.29
N ILE A 127 2.11 -1.57 -10.14
CA ILE A 127 2.29 -2.71 -9.24
C ILE A 127 1.79 -4.01 -9.89
N GLY A 128 0.63 -3.98 -10.55
CA GLY A 128 0.03 -5.16 -11.17
C GLY A 128 0.87 -5.73 -12.30
N SER A 129 1.50 -4.89 -13.11
CA SER A 129 2.40 -5.33 -14.18
C SER A 129 3.65 -6.02 -13.64
N LEU A 130 4.16 -5.56 -12.50
CA LEU A 130 5.30 -6.16 -11.82
C LEU A 130 4.91 -7.50 -11.20
N ALA A 131 3.76 -7.57 -10.52
CA ALA A 131 3.22 -8.81 -9.99
C ALA A 131 3.01 -9.86 -11.08
N ASP A 132 2.49 -9.46 -12.25
CA ASP A 132 2.29 -10.36 -13.39
C ASP A 132 3.62 -10.94 -13.92
N LYS A 133 4.66 -10.12 -13.97
CA LYS A 133 6.00 -10.58 -14.39
C LYS A 133 6.60 -11.62 -13.42
N TRP A 134 6.36 -11.47 -12.13
CA TRP A 134 6.94 -12.34 -11.10
C TRP A 134 6.14 -13.63 -10.86
N THR A 135 4.96 -13.75 -11.47
CA THR A 135 4.08 -14.91 -11.32
C THR A 135 3.86 -15.71 -12.60
N LYS A 136 4.65 -15.42 -13.63
CA LYS A 136 4.69 -16.18 -14.91
C LYS A 136 5.33 -17.54 -14.75
#